data_cf20d6bf31168ee2269b8a3e842bf321
#
_entry.id   cf20d6bf31168ee2269b8a3e842bf321
#
_cell.length_a   1.000
_cell.length_b   1.000
_cell.length_c   1.000
_cell.angle_alpha   90.00
_cell.angle_beta   90.00
_cell.angle_gamma   90.00
#
_symmetry.space_group_name_H-M   'P 1'
#
loop_
_entity.id
_entity.type
_entity.pdbx_description
1 polymer ?
#
loop_
_entity_poly.entity_id
_entity_poly.type
_entity_poly.pdbx_seq_one_letter_code
_entity_poly.pdbx_strand_id
1 'polypeptide(L)'
;LLKAAHVTVVKRPQSRNIGLYALLLCLSRSVKLGQEIIHAGISTEELLGKMRAVIEAEPLAKIDYVSMVDALTMQPVEKADHNVLVAMAVYIGKTRLIDNFSYEV
;
A
#
# COMPACT_ATOMS: atom_id res chain seq x y z
N LEU A 1 -12.87 -14.66 -6.16
CA LEU A 1 -12.81 -14.51 -4.71
C LEU A 1 -11.64 -13.62 -4.30
N LEU A 2 -11.92 -12.63 -3.50
CA LEU A 2 -10.88 -11.76 -2.98
C LEU A 2 -10.11 -12.50 -1.89
N LYS A 3 -8.82 -12.66 -2.09
CA LYS A 3 -7.91 -13.17 -1.06
C LYS A 3 -6.80 -12.15 -0.89
N ALA A 4 -6.85 -11.43 0.20
CA ALA A 4 -5.85 -10.41 0.49
C ALA A 4 -5.06 -10.79 1.74
N ALA A 5 -3.75 -10.84 1.60
CA ALA A 5 -2.84 -11.04 2.71
C ALA A 5 -2.10 -9.72 2.97
N HIS A 6 -1.99 -9.36 4.22
CA HIS A 6 -1.43 -8.08 4.63
C HIS A 6 -0.23 -8.31 5.53
N VAL A 7 0.90 -7.72 5.16
CA VAL A 7 2.14 -7.77 5.95
C VAL A 7 2.69 -6.36 6.08
N THR A 8 2.86 -5.92 7.32
CA THR A 8 3.45 -4.61 7.61
C THR A 8 4.87 -4.79 8.12
N VAL A 9 5.81 -4.10 7.50
CA VAL A 9 7.21 -4.11 7.92
C VAL A 9 7.63 -2.72 8.35
N VAL A 10 8.05 -2.59 9.61
CA VAL A 10 8.52 -1.33 10.17
C VAL A 10 10.04 -1.31 10.14
N LYS A 11 10.59 -0.33 9.44
CA LYS A 11 12.02 -0.05 9.42
C LYS A 11 12.32 0.98 10.49
N ARG A 12 13.25 0.69 11.38
CA ARG A 12 13.64 1.59 12.48
C ARG A 12 12.46 1.90 13.40
N PRO A 13 11.92 0.91 14.11
CA PRO A 13 10.79 1.15 15.00
C PRO A 13 11.17 2.14 16.10
N GLN A 14 10.30 3.12 16.31
CA GLN A 14 10.47 4.15 17.32
C GLN A 14 9.27 4.08 18.25
N SER A 15 9.45 3.46 19.39
CA SER A 15 8.33 3.10 20.27
C SER A 15 7.51 4.26 20.82
N ARG A 16 8.03 5.48 20.81
CA ARG A 16 7.32 6.67 21.30
C ARG A 16 7.08 7.72 20.23
N ASN A 17 7.22 7.33 18.99
CA ASN A 17 7.13 8.28 17.91
C ASN A 17 5.67 8.48 17.51
N ILE A 18 5.15 9.70 17.72
CA ILE A 18 3.80 10.06 17.29
C ILE A 18 3.67 9.95 15.77
N GLY A 19 4.75 10.29 15.06
CA GLY A 19 4.78 10.13 13.60
C GLY A 19 4.57 8.68 13.17
N LEU A 20 5.07 7.72 13.96
CA LEU A 20 4.87 6.31 13.66
C LEU A 20 3.38 5.93 13.76
N TYR A 21 2.68 6.44 14.77
CA TYR A 21 1.23 6.19 14.88
C TYR A 21 0.47 6.78 13.71
N ALA A 22 0.80 8.02 13.34
CA ALA A 22 0.16 8.67 12.20
C ALA A 22 0.42 7.88 10.92
N LEU A 23 1.65 7.38 10.74
CA LEU A 23 2.02 6.59 9.57
C LEU A 23 1.30 5.25 9.55
N LEU A 24 1.27 4.55 10.68
CA LEU A 24 0.56 3.28 10.79
C LEU A 24 -0.91 3.43 10.44
N LEU A 25 -1.55 4.47 10.97
CA LEU A 25 -2.96 4.72 10.71
C LEU A 25 -3.21 5.05 9.24
N CYS A 26 -2.37 5.89 8.68
CA CYS A 26 -2.42 6.31 7.28
C CYS A 26 -2.30 5.11 6.34
N LEU A 27 -1.30 4.26 6.56
CA LEU A 27 -1.08 3.07 5.74
C LEU A 27 -2.19 2.03 5.94
N SER A 28 -2.62 1.84 7.17
CA SER A 28 -3.71 0.91 7.47
C SER A 28 -4.97 1.30 6.71
N ARG A 29 -5.30 2.58 6.67
CA ARG A 29 -6.46 3.08 5.93
C ARG A 29 -6.29 2.89 4.44
N SER A 30 -5.11 3.16 3.92
CA SER A 30 -4.82 2.99 2.50
C SER A 30 -4.91 1.53 2.06
N VAL A 31 -4.31 0.63 2.83
CA VAL A 31 -4.36 -0.81 2.55
C VAL A 31 -5.80 -1.31 2.63
N LYS A 32 -6.52 -0.91 3.66
CA LYS A 32 -7.92 -1.32 3.82
C LYS A 32 -8.77 -0.86 2.63
N LEU A 33 -8.60 0.39 2.21
CA LEU A 33 -9.30 0.90 1.03
C LEU A 33 -8.94 0.08 -0.19
N GLY A 34 -7.65 -0.16 -0.42
CA GLY A 34 -7.20 -0.95 -1.56
C GLY A 34 -7.81 -2.34 -1.57
N GLN A 35 -7.85 -3.00 -0.42
CA GLN A 35 -8.45 -4.32 -0.29
C GLN A 35 -9.95 -4.31 -0.55
N GLU A 36 -10.62 -3.22 -0.20
CA GLU A 36 -12.07 -3.09 -0.40
C GLU A 36 -12.45 -2.82 -1.86
N ILE A 37 -11.62 -2.07 -2.58
CA ILE A 37 -11.96 -1.66 -3.94
C ILE A 37 -11.32 -2.52 -5.02
N ILE A 38 -10.30 -3.31 -4.69
CA ILE A 38 -9.63 -4.12 -5.69
C ILE A 38 -10.58 -5.19 -6.24
N HIS A 39 -10.55 -5.36 -7.55
CA HIS A 39 -11.34 -6.39 -8.24
C HIS A 39 -10.62 -6.78 -9.51
N ALA A 40 -11.00 -7.93 -10.08
CA ALA A 40 -10.40 -8.39 -11.32
C ALA A 40 -10.60 -7.34 -12.42
N GLY A 41 -9.51 -6.95 -13.05
CA GLY A 41 -9.53 -5.99 -14.15
C GLY A 41 -9.44 -4.53 -13.74
N ILE A 42 -9.36 -4.21 -12.44
CA ILE A 42 -9.18 -2.80 -12.04
C ILE A 42 -7.85 -2.28 -12.58
N SER A 43 -7.85 -1.04 -13.05
CA SER A 43 -6.59 -0.43 -13.53
C SER A 43 -5.69 -0.06 -12.34
N THR A 44 -4.40 -0.21 -12.58
CA THR A 44 -3.39 0.20 -11.59
C THR A 44 -3.54 1.68 -11.25
N GLU A 45 -3.74 2.51 -12.27
CA GLU A 45 -3.89 3.95 -12.07
C GLU A 45 -5.07 4.27 -11.16
N GLU A 46 -6.20 3.64 -11.36
CA GLU A 46 -7.38 3.88 -10.52
C GLU A 46 -7.16 3.42 -9.09
N LEU A 47 -6.66 2.19 -8.91
CA LEU A 47 -6.44 1.64 -7.58
C LEU A 47 -5.41 2.45 -6.80
N LEU A 48 -4.24 2.67 -7.39
CA LEU A 48 -3.16 3.37 -6.71
C LEU A 48 -3.47 4.85 -6.50
N GLY A 49 -4.21 5.46 -7.41
CA GLY A 49 -4.64 6.84 -7.26
C GLY A 49 -5.48 7.05 -6.01
N LYS A 50 -6.40 6.14 -5.75
CA LYS A 50 -7.25 6.21 -4.56
C LYS A 50 -6.47 5.91 -3.28
N MET A 51 -5.55 4.95 -3.34
CA MET A 51 -4.70 4.64 -2.19
C MET A 51 -3.75 5.79 -1.87
N ARG A 52 -3.15 6.41 -2.89
CA ARG A 52 -2.28 7.58 -2.71
C ARG A 52 -3.04 8.74 -2.06
N ALA A 53 -4.28 8.97 -2.47
CA ALA A 53 -5.08 10.06 -1.90
C ALA A 53 -5.25 9.90 -0.39
N VAL A 54 -5.44 8.68 0.08
CA VAL A 54 -5.54 8.40 1.51
C VAL A 54 -4.23 8.71 2.23
N ILE A 55 -3.10 8.30 1.63
CA ILE A 55 -1.78 8.56 2.23
C ILE A 55 -1.47 10.05 2.22
N GLU A 56 -1.76 10.73 1.12
CA GLU A 56 -1.47 12.16 0.96
C GLU A 56 -2.35 13.04 1.83
N ALA A 57 -3.45 12.51 2.37
CA ALA A 57 -4.26 13.22 3.34
C ALA A 57 -3.50 13.44 4.66
N GLU A 58 -2.44 12.65 4.92
CA GLU A 58 -1.56 12.87 6.07
C GLU A 58 -0.42 13.80 5.65
N PRO A 59 -0.39 15.07 6.13
CA PRO A 59 0.60 16.04 5.65
C PRO A 59 2.04 15.66 5.91
N LEU A 60 2.29 14.84 6.93
CA LEU A 60 3.65 14.43 7.30
C LEU A 60 4.14 13.24 6.47
N ALA A 61 3.26 12.56 5.77
CA ALA A 61 3.62 11.36 5.03
C ALA A 61 4.29 11.72 3.71
N LYS A 62 5.39 11.06 3.42
CA LYS A 62 6.11 11.21 2.17
C LYS A 62 6.18 9.85 1.48
N ILE A 63 5.49 9.73 0.37
CA ILE A 63 5.45 8.47 -0.36
C ILE A 63 6.79 8.22 -1.04
N ASP A 64 7.38 7.06 -0.77
CA ASP A 64 8.54 6.56 -1.51
C ASP A 64 8.03 5.88 -2.78
N TYR A 65 7.17 4.89 -2.62
CA TYR A 65 6.49 4.28 -3.77
C TYR A 65 5.15 3.69 -3.37
N VAL A 66 4.26 3.58 -4.34
CA VAL A 66 3.06 2.77 -4.29
C VAL A 66 2.99 2.07 -5.64
N SER A 67 2.91 0.75 -5.66
CA SER A 67 2.95 0.01 -6.91
C SER A 67 2.07 -1.23 -6.88
N MET A 68 1.67 -1.67 -8.06
CA MET A 68 1.02 -2.97 -8.25
C MET A 68 1.82 -3.74 -9.29
N VAL A 69 2.22 -4.95 -8.91
CA VAL A 69 3.07 -5.80 -9.74
C VAL A 69 2.44 -7.18 -9.86
N ASP A 70 2.83 -7.90 -10.89
CA ASP A 70 2.48 -9.30 -11.04
C ASP A 70 3.09 -10.09 -9.88
N ALA A 71 2.27 -10.88 -9.18
CA ALA A 71 2.73 -11.58 -7.98
C ALA A 71 3.79 -12.63 -8.28
N LEU A 72 3.89 -13.09 -9.52
CA LEU A 72 4.84 -14.12 -9.91
C LEU A 72 6.13 -13.53 -10.45
N THR A 73 6.01 -12.58 -11.37
CA THR A 73 7.18 -12.02 -12.07
C THR A 73 7.73 -10.76 -11.40
N MET A 74 6.93 -10.14 -10.53
CA MET A 74 7.26 -8.86 -9.88
C MET A 74 7.40 -7.70 -10.85
N GLN A 75 6.88 -7.84 -12.05
CA GLN A 75 6.87 -6.78 -13.04
C GLN A 75 5.65 -5.89 -12.89
N PRO A 76 5.78 -4.58 -13.13
CA PRO A 76 4.64 -3.68 -13.08
C PRO A 76 3.53 -4.13 -14.01
N VAL A 77 2.28 -3.96 -13.57
CA VAL A 77 1.10 -4.29 -14.38
C VAL A 77 0.20 -3.08 -14.51
N GLU A 78 -0.58 -3.05 -15.58
CA GLU A 78 -1.51 -1.96 -15.84
C GLU A 78 -2.88 -2.20 -15.24
N LYS A 79 -3.22 -3.45 -14.97
CA LYS A 79 -4.49 -3.83 -14.36
C LYS A 79 -4.38 -5.18 -13.66
N ALA A 80 -5.34 -5.45 -12.79
CA ALA A 80 -5.35 -6.66 -11.98
C ALA A 80 -6.00 -7.82 -12.73
N ASP A 81 -5.40 -8.24 -13.82
CA ASP A 81 -5.89 -9.37 -14.62
C ASP A 81 -5.15 -10.68 -14.31
N HIS A 82 -4.20 -10.65 -13.41
CA HIS A 82 -3.47 -11.80 -12.88
C HIS A 82 -3.42 -11.67 -11.36
N ASN A 83 -2.79 -12.63 -10.70
CA ASN A 83 -2.51 -12.47 -9.28
C ASN A 83 -1.49 -11.34 -9.12
N VAL A 84 -1.81 -10.37 -8.27
CA VAL A 84 -1.00 -9.17 -8.12
C VAL A 84 -0.60 -8.94 -6.67
N LEU A 85 0.50 -8.19 -6.51
CA LEU A 85 0.97 -7.70 -5.23
C LEU A 85 0.91 -6.18 -5.27
N VAL A 86 0.23 -5.60 -4.30
CA VAL A 86 0.20 -4.14 -4.12
C VAL A 86 1.11 -3.81 -2.95
N ALA A 87 2.10 -2.97 -3.21
CA ALA A 87 3.11 -2.66 -2.20
C ALA A 87 3.34 -1.16 -2.13
N MET A 88 3.70 -0.69 -0.95
CA MET A 88 3.99 0.71 -0.72
C MET A 88 5.05 0.91 0.34
N ALA A 89 5.76 2.02 0.23
CA ALA A 89 6.70 2.46 1.25
C ALA A 89 6.49 3.96 1.45
N VAL A 90 6.38 4.36 2.70
CA VAL A 90 6.06 5.73 3.08
C VAL A 90 6.94 6.16 4.25
N TYR A 91 7.41 7.40 4.19
CA TYR A 91 8.21 8.01 5.25
C TYR A 91 7.39 9.00 6.06
N ILE A 92 7.65 9.03 7.37
CA ILE A 92 7.39 10.21 8.19
C ILE A 92 8.70 10.50 8.89
N GLY A 93 9.32 11.64 8.57
CA GLY A 93 10.65 11.95 9.05
C GLY A 93 11.64 10.88 8.64
N LYS A 94 12.31 10.26 9.60
CA LYS A 94 13.26 9.18 9.36
C LYS A 94 12.66 7.79 9.45
N THR A 95 11.40 7.71 9.83
CA THR A 95 10.72 6.42 9.96
C THR A 95 10.14 6.02 8.61
N ARG A 96 10.50 4.83 8.14
CA ARG A 96 9.99 4.27 6.88
C ARG A 96 9.17 3.04 7.19
N LEU A 97 7.95 3.01 6.68
CA LEU A 97 7.06 1.88 6.83
C LEU A 97 6.78 1.27 5.48
N ILE A 98 6.92 -0.05 5.38
CA ILE A 98 6.63 -0.80 4.17
C ILE A 98 5.40 -1.66 4.44
N ASP A 99 4.45 -1.62 3.53
CA ASP A 99 3.23 -2.40 3.66
C ASP A 99 2.83 -2.99 2.32
N ASN A 100 2.06 -4.05 2.34
CA ASN A 100 1.63 -4.70 1.11
C ASN A 100 0.41 -5.58 1.34
N PHE A 101 -0.25 -5.92 0.24
CA PHE A 101 -1.26 -6.98 0.23
C PHE A 101 -1.28 -7.63 -1.15
N SER A 102 -1.75 -8.86 -1.20
CA SER A 102 -1.87 -9.59 -2.46
C SER A 102 -3.35 -9.80 -2.81
N TYR A 103 -3.61 -9.94 -4.11
CA TYR A 103 -4.95 -10.21 -4.61
C TYR A 103 -4.87 -11.33 -5.64
N GLU A 104 -5.65 -12.35 -5.44
CA GLU A 104 -5.76 -13.47 -6.37
C GLU A 104 -7.02 -13.33 -7.22
N VAL A 105 -6.81 -13.31 -8.50
CA VAL A 105 -7.91 -13.21 -9.48
C VAL A 105 -8.67 -14.52 -9.59
#